data_aadf90ea686dd4c3d043fddb2e54fce1
#
_entry.id   aadf90ea686dd4c3d043fddb2e54fce1
#
_cell.length_a   1.000
_cell.length_b   1.000
_cell.length_c   1.000
_cell.angle_alpha   90.00
_cell.angle_beta   90.00
_cell.angle_gamma   90.00
#
_symmetry.space_group_name_H-M   'P 1'
#
loop_
_entity.id
_entity.type
_entity.pdbx_description
1 polymer ?
#
loop_
_entity_poly.entity_id
_entity_poly.type
_entity_poly.pdbx_seq_one_letter_code
_entity_poly.pdbx_strand_id
1 'polypeptide(L)'
;KRDDVAEPTRRLITGGSTGEPVRLPTWDDPMAGVMQTIGRRRYGIKIGDPIFLLWGHEHLYGTGVKRKLLAYKRRFKDWLAGCERVSAYDLSSDAMHKAYAAFVKSDARLVIGFSPAVLAFVRTNRKMGLVCNAGFTPPKAILCTAGPLTDDEKQEISDFFDAPVMMEYGSVEC
;
A
#
# COMPACT_ATOMS: atom_id res chain seq x y z
N LYS A 1 -2.59 9.27 -38.55
CA LYS A 1 -2.20 7.95 -38.02
C LYS A 1 -0.91 8.15 -37.25
N ARG A 2 -0.94 7.93 -35.95
CA ARG A 2 0.29 7.81 -35.16
C ARG A 2 0.73 6.36 -35.29
N ASP A 3 1.64 6.09 -36.19
CA ASP A 3 2.15 4.74 -36.47
C ASP A 3 3.41 4.39 -35.66
N ASP A 4 3.71 5.21 -34.63
CA ASP A 4 4.92 5.18 -33.79
C ASP A 4 4.65 4.90 -32.31
N VAL A 5 3.47 4.34 -31.97
CA VAL A 5 3.19 3.92 -30.61
C VAL A 5 3.87 2.57 -30.34
N ALA A 6 4.85 2.59 -29.44
CA ALA A 6 5.53 1.37 -28.99
C ALA A 6 4.52 0.30 -28.52
N GLU A 7 4.81 -0.96 -28.76
CA GLU A 7 3.94 -2.04 -28.29
C GLU A 7 3.80 -2.02 -26.75
N PRO A 8 2.60 -2.29 -26.21
CA PRO A 8 2.36 -2.28 -24.79
C PRO A 8 3.20 -3.37 -24.09
N THR A 9 3.90 -2.99 -23.04
CA THR A 9 4.77 -3.89 -22.26
C THR A 9 3.97 -4.83 -21.37
N ARG A 10 2.75 -4.43 -20.99
CA ARG A 10 1.86 -5.23 -20.13
C ARG A 10 0.39 -5.06 -20.52
N ARG A 11 -0.42 -6.03 -20.09
CA ARG A 11 -1.88 -5.92 -20.09
C ARG A 11 -2.36 -5.93 -18.65
N LEU A 12 -3.01 -4.88 -18.23
CA LEU A 12 -3.67 -4.78 -16.92
C LEU A 12 -5.15 -5.13 -17.05
N ILE A 13 -5.71 -5.63 -15.97
CA ILE A 13 -7.12 -6.02 -15.88
C ILE A 13 -7.72 -5.23 -14.73
N THR A 14 -8.81 -4.51 -15.00
CA THR A 14 -9.54 -3.80 -13.94
C THR A 14 -10.32 -4.79 -13.08
N GLY A 15 -10.48 -4.48 -11.79
CA GLY A 15 -11.24 -5.32 -10.86
C GLY A 15 -12.75 -5.12 -10.96
N GLY A 16 -13.32 -5.01 -12.16
CA GLY A 16 -14.74 -4.67 -12.39
C GLY A 16 -15.68 -5.14 -11.28
N SER A 17 -16.31 -4.21 -10.57
CA SER A 17 -17.24 -4.50 -9.47
C SER A 17 -18.64 -4.91 -9.94
N THR A 18 -18.98 -4.66 -11.21
CA THR A 18 -20.35 -4.82 -11.74
C THR A 18 -20.41 -5.39 -13.16
N GLY A 19 -19.28 -5.87 -13.72
CA GLY A 19 -19.26 -6.35 -15.10
C GLY A 19 -17.97 -7.09 -15.48
N GLU A 20 -17.77 -7.33 -16.77
CA GLU A 20 -16.56 -7.96 -17.28
C GLU A 20 -15.33 -7.04 -17.02
N PRO A 21 -14.21 -7.60 -16.53
CA PRO A 21 -13.00 -6.85 -16.33
C PRO A 21 -12.47 -6.26 -17.65
N VAL A 22 -12.21 -4.98 -17.68
CA VAL A 22 -11.61 -4.33 -18.86
C VAL A 22 -10.13 -4.67 -18.91
N ARG A 23 -9.67 -5.06 -20.10
CA ARG A 23 -8.26 -5.34 -20.38
C ARG A 23 -7.63 -4.14 -21.08
N LEU A 24 -6.70 -3.49 -20.39
CA LEU A 24 -6.03 -2.30 -20.89
C LEU A 24 -4.57 -2.59 -21.23
N PRO A 25 -4.11 -2.20 -22.43
CA PRO A 25 -2.69 -2.17 -22.72
C PRO A 25 -2.04 -1.08 -21.89
N THR A 26 -0.87 -1.36 -21.32
CA THR A 26 -0.11 -0.37 -20.57
C THR A 26 1.37 -0.42 -20.93
N TRP A 27 2.03 0.70 -20.74
CA TRP A 27 3.45 0.88 -20.96
C TRP A 27 4.14 1.09 -19.62
N ASP A 28 5.34 0.54 -19.49
CA ASP A 28 6.17 0.85 -18.33
C ASP A 28 6.72 2.26 -18.48
N ASP A 29 6.24 3.18 -17.65
CA ASP A 29 6.76 4.53 -17.57
C ASP A 29 7.78 4.63 -16.43
N PRO A 30 9.09 4.73 -16.75
CA PRO A 30 10.13 4.90 -15.73
C PRO A 30 9.97 6.22 -14.97
N MET A 31 9.32 7.23 -15.55
CA MET A 31 9.09 8.52 -14.87
C MET A 31 8.07 8.41 -13.74
N ALA A 32 7.11 7.49 -13.81
CA ALA A 32 6.13 7.30 -12.74
C ALA A 32 6.81 7.01 -11.39
N GLY A 33 7.78 6.10 -11.36
CA GLY A 33 8.56 5.80 -10.14
C GLY A 33 9.40 6.98 -9.65
N VAL A 34 9.94 7.77 -10.58
CA VAL A 34 10.71 9.00 -10.25
C VAL A 34 9.78 10.03 -9.60
N MET A 35 8.61 10.27 -10.17
CA MET A 35 7.63 11.24 -9.65
C MET A 35 7.11 10.83 -8.26
N GLN A 36 6.83 9.54 -8.05
CA GLN A 36 6.49 9.03 -6.72
C GLN A 36 7.62 9.27 -5.72
N THR A 37 8.85 9.03 -6.11
CA THR A 37 10.03 9.26 -5.25
C THR A 37 10.18 10.73 -4.90
N ILE A 38 10.00 11.64 -5.86
CA ILE A 38 10.04 13.10 -5.64
C ILE A 38 8.92 13.52 -4.67
N GLY A 39 7.69 13.02 -4.88
CA GLY A 39 6.56 13.28 -3.99
C GLY A 39 6.87 12.86 -2.55
N ARG A 40 7.37 11.65 -2.36
CA ARG A 40 7.72 11.09 -1.04
C ARG A 40 8.85 11.86 -0.34
N ARG A 41 9.83 12.36 -1.11
CA ARG A 41 10.94 13.20 -0.56
C ARG A 41 10.47 14.48 0.10
N ARG A 42 9.34 15.06 -0.31
CA ARG A 42 8.76 16.26 0.34
C ARG A 42 8.38 16.01 1.80
N TYR A 43 8.14 14.75 2.16
CA TYR A 43 7.84 14.31 3.53
C TYR A 43 9.08 13.70 4.22
N GLY A 44 10.27 13.93 3.66
CA GLY A 44 11.51 13.42 4.23
C GLY A 44 11.74 11.92 4.06
N ILE A 45 10.96 11.24 3.20
CA ILE A 45 11.15 9.82 2.89
C ILE A 45 12.37 9.67 1.98
N LYS A 46 13.27 8.78 2.34
CA LYS A 46 14.48 8.47 1.57
C LYS A 46 14.35 7.12 0.87
N ILE A 47 15.13 6.93 -0.19
CA ILE A 47 15.27 5.60 -0.82
C ILE A 47 15.91 4.67 0.23
N GLY A 48 15.28 3.51 0.45
CA GLY A 48 15.70 2.54 1.46
C GLY A 48 15.08 2.73 2.86
N ASP A 49 14.29 3.78 3.08
CA ASP A 49 13.49 3.88 4.31
C ASP A 49 12.52 2.68 4.38
N PRO A 50 12.37 2.02 5.54
CA PRO A 50 11.43 0.91 5.71
C PRO A 50 10.00 1.32 5.42
N ILE A 51 9.25 0.44 4.75
CA ILE A 51 7.86 0.68 4.35
C ILE A 51 6.96 -0.38 4.97
N PHE A 52 5.88 0.05 5.61
CA PHE A 52 4.77 -0.83 5.98
C PHE A 52 3.66 -0.72 4.95
N LEU A 53 3.24 -1.87 4.39
CA LEU A 53 2.35 -1.91 3.25
C LEU A 53 1.09 -2.71 3.56
N LEU A 54 -0.05 -2.02 3.75
CA LEU A 54 -1.39 -2.60 3.83
C LEU A 54 -1.95 -2.76 2.42
N TRP A 55 -1.64 -3.90 1.80
CA TRP A 55 -1.91 -4.10 0.37
C TRP A 55 -2.41 -5.50 0.08
N GLY A 56 -3.24 -5.64 -0.91
CA GLY A 56 -3.77 -6.94 -1.28
C GLY A 56 -3.66 -7.21 -2.78
N HIS A 57 -3.00 -8.32 -3.12
CA HIS A 57 -3.01 -8.90 -4.45
C HIS A 57 -2.82 -10.43 -4.38
N GLU A 58 -3.18 -11.07 -3.27
CA GLU A 58 -2.95 -12.52 -3.12
C GLU A 58 -3.75 -13.37 -4.12
N HIS A 59 -4.91 -12.88 -4.55
CA HIS A 59 -5.74 -13.56 -5.54
C HIS A 59 -5.11 -13.64 -6.95
N LEU A 60 -4.13 -12.80 -7.26
CA LEU A 60 -3.46 -12.81 -8.57
C LEU A 60 -2.42 -13.92 -8.74
N TYR A 61 -2.10 -14.67 -7.69
CA TYR A 61 -1.04 -15.68 -7.73
C TYR A 61 -1.51 -17.10 -8.14
N GLY A 62 -2.78 -17.26 -8.53
CA GLY A 62 -3.32 -18.58 -8.89
C GLY A 62 -3.34 -19.56 -7.70
N THR A 63 -3.37 -20.86 -7.97
CA THR A 63 -3.44 -21.93 -6.96
C THR A 63 -2.23 -22.87 -7.05
N GLY A 64 -1.97 -23.62 -5.97
CA GLY A 64 -0.97 -24.70 -5.95
C GLY A 64 0.48 -24.27 -5.66
N VAL A 65 1.43 -25.11 -6.09
CA VAL A 65 2.87 -24.96 -5.80
C VAL A 65 3.47 -23.67 -6.37
N LYS A 66 3.01 -23.26 -7.56
CA LYS A 66 3.45 -22.01 -8.21
C LYS A 66 3.12 -20.78 -7.35
N ARG A 67 1.95 -20.77 -6.68
CA ARG A 67 1.57 -19.72 -5.74
C ARG A 67 2.56 -19.59 -4.59
N LYS A 68 2.93 -20.72 -3.97
CA LYS A 68 3.89 -20.74 -2.84
C LYS A 68 5.26 -20.19 -3.27
N LEU A 69 5.75 -20.60 -4.43
CA LEU A 69 7.04 -20.13 -4.95
C LEU A 69 7.04 -18.62 -5.26
N LEU A 70 5.95 -18.12 -5.86
CA LEU A 70 5.80 -16.69 -6.15
C LEU A 70 5.68 -15.87 -4.87
N ALA A 71 4.93 -16.36 -3.87
CA ALA A 71 4.83 -15.72 -2.57
C ALA A 71 6.19 -15.67 -1.86
N TYR A 72 6.98 -16.74 -1.94
CA TYR A 72 8.33 -16.79 -1.36
C TYR A 72 9.28 -15.79 -2.03
N LYS A 73 9.31 -15.76 -3.37
CA LYS A 73 10.08 -14.78 -4.14
C LYS A 73 9.69 -13.34 -3.79
N ARG A 74 8.39 -13.09 -3.59
CA ARG A 74 7.91 -11.75 -3.21
C ARG A 74 8.34 -11.39 -1.80
N ARG A 75 8.16 -12.28 -0.83
CA ARG A 75 8.64 -12.05 0.55
C ARG A 75 10.12 -11.73 0.60
N PHE A 76 10.92 -12.44 -0.19
CA PHE A 76 12.35 -12.16 -0.29
C PHE A 76 12.63 -10.77 -0.89
N LYS A 77 11.92 -10.39 -1.96
CA LYS A 77 12.03 -9.04 -2.54
C LYS A 77 11.56 -7.96 -1.57
N ASP A 78 10.43 -8.18 -0.89
CA ASP A 78 9.90 -7.24 0.10
C ASP A 78 10.91 -7.07 1.26
N TRP A 79 11.47 -8.15 1.76
CA TRP A 79 12.52 -8.11 2.79
C TRP A 79 13.77 -7.35 2.33
N LEU A 80 14.26 -7.62 1.12
CA LEU A 80 15.41 -6.90 0.55
C LEU A 80 15.13 -5.41 0.36
N ALA A 81 13.88 -5.05 0.08
CA ALA A 81 13.44 -3.67 -0.08
C ALA A 81 13.07 -2.97 1.25
N GLY A 82 13.24 -3.64 2.40
CA GLY A 82 12.79 -3.12 3.70
C GLY A 82 11.27 -2.93 3.79
N CYS A 83 10.50 -3.76 3.09
CA CYS A 83 9.06 -3.64 3.02
C CYS A 83 8.38 -4.74 3.84
N GLU A 84 7.66 -4.37 4.89
CA GLU A 84 6.77 -5.28 5.62
C GLU A 84 5.37 -5.18 5.03
N ARG A 85 4.88 -6.29 4.47
CA ARG A 85 3.59 -6.36 3.78
C ARG A 85 2.58 -7.17 4.55
N VAL A 86 1.39 -6.58 4.75
CA VAL A 86 0.24 -7.22 5.36
C VAL A 86 -0.95 -7.18 4.40
N SER A 87 -1.79 -8.23 4.43
CA SER A 87 -2.99 -8.29 3.59
C SER A 87 -4.01 -7.24 4.00
N ALA A 88 -4.52 -6.51 3.01
CA ALA A 88 -5.61 -5.54 3.18
C ALA A 88 -7.00 -6.15 2.94
N TYR A 89 -7.12 -7.44 2.71
CA TYR A 89 -8.41 -8.11 2.47
C TYR A 89 -9.04 -8.67 3.74
N ASP A 90 -8.24 -9.04 4.72
CA ASP A 90 -8.74 -9.47 6.02
C ASP A 90 -8.70 -8.29 6.98
N LEU A 91 -9.87 -7.68 7.18
CA LEU A 91 -10.07 -6.55 8.09
C LEU A 91 -10.59 -6.98 9.46
N SER A 92 -10.52 -8.28 9.78
CA SER A 92 -10.89 -8.77 11.11
C SER A 92 -10.02 -8.16 12.21
N SER A 93 -10.57 -8.05 13.42
CA SER A 93 -9.84 -7.48 14.55
C SER A 93 -8.52 -8.22 14.83
N ASP A 94 -8.51 -9.55 14.69
CA ASP A 94 -7.32 -10.36 14.89
C ASP A 94 -6.25 -10.10 13.83
N ALA A 95 -6.66 -9.94 12.56
CA ALA A 95 -5.74 -9.62 11.47
C ALA A 95 -5.15 -8.22 11.66
N MET A 96 -5.97 -7.23 12.03
CA MET A 96 -5.52 -5.86 12.27
C MET A 96 -4.61 -5.76 13.50
N HIS A 97 -4.86 -6.55 14.55
CA HIS A 97 -3.96 -6.62 15.69
C HIS A 97 -2.59 -7.24 15.33
N LYS A 98 -2.59 -8.34 14.58
CA LYS A 98 -1.34 -8.93 14.05
C LYS A 98 -0.59 -7.95 13.14
N ALA A 99 -1.34 -7.20 12.31
CA ALA A 99 -0.79 -6.16 11.47
C ALA A 99 -0.12 -5.05 12.30
N TYR A 100 -0.69 -4.67 13.45
CA TYR A 100 -0.09 -3.70 14.37
C TYR A 100 1.25 -4.20 14.92
N ALA A 101 1.32 -5.45 15.37
CA ALA A 101 2.56 -6.04 15.84
C ALA A 101 3.65 -6.07 14.74
N ALA A 102 3.27 -6.38 13.51
CA ALA A 102 4.15 -6.32 12.34
C ALA A 102 4.61 -4.89 12.04
N PHE A 103 3.69 -3.92 12.13
CA PHE A 103 3.99 -2.50 11.94
C PHE A 103 5.04 -2.01 12.96
N VAL A 104 4.82 -2.25 14.25
CA VAL A 104 5.77 -1.87 15.31
C VAL A 104 7.14 -2.47 15.06
N LYS A 105 7.20 -3.76 14.68
CA LYS A 105 8.47 -4.46 14.41
C LYS A 105 9.18 -3.93 13.15
N SER A 106 8.45 -3.39 12.18
CA SER A 106 9.02 -2.95 10.90
C SER A 106 9.82 -1.64 11.00
N ASP A 107 9.65 -0.87 12.07
CA ASP A 107 10.19 0.52 12.21
C ASP A 107 9.94 1.36 10.96
N ALA A 108 8.76 1.22 10.37
CA ALA A 108 8.43 1.80 9.08
C ALA A 108 8.44 3.33 9.13
N ARG A 109 9.10 3.91 8.14
CA ARG A 109 9.15 5.37 7.95
C ARG A 109 8.04 5.86 7.01
N LEU A 110 7.43 4.97 6.27
CA LEU A 110 6.30 5.22 5.38
C LEU A 110 5.28 4.10 5.53
N VAL A 111 4.03 4.45 5.77
CA VAL A 111 2.89 3.53 5.68
C VAL A 111 2.21 3.76 4.35
N ILE A 112 1.94 2.71 3.60
CA ILE A 112 1.18 2.77 2.35
C ILE A 112 0.02 1.79 2.44
N GLY A 113 -1.18 2.21 2.07
CA GLY A 113 -2.31 1.29 2.06
C GLY A 113 -3.54 1.79 1.33
N PHE A 114 -4.46 0.86 1.10
CA PHE A 114 -5.80 1.21 0.67
C PHE A 114 -6.50 1.99 1.79
N SER A 115 -7.13 3.11 1.44
CA SER A 115 -7.79 4.00 2.40
C SER A 115 -8.70 3.24 3.40
N PRO A 116 -9.58 2.33 2.96
CA PRO A 116 -10.42 1.57 3.88
C PRO A 116 -9.62 0.64 4.83
N ALA A 117 -8.51 0.06 4.35
CA ALA A 117 -7.70 -0.84 5.15
C ALA A 117 -6.89 -0.08 6.22
N VAL A 118 -6.33 1.09 5.87
CA VAL A 118 -5.64 1.96 6.82
C VAL A 118 -6.61 2.44 7.89
N LEU A 119 -7.81 2.83 7.51
CA LEU A 119 -8.84 3.28 8.44
C LEU A 119 -9.30 2.15 9.38
N ALA A 120 -9.52 0.94 8.86
CA ALA A 120 -9.84 -0.23 9.65
C ALA A 120 -8.71 -0.59 10.63
N PHE A 121 -7.46 -0.50 10.19
CA PHE A 121 -6.28 -0.71 11.03
C PHE A 121 -6.27 0.29 12.20
N VAL A 122 -6.46 1.57 11.93
CA VAL A 122 -6.49 2.63 12.95
C VAL A 122 -7.63 2.40 13.94
N ARG A 123 -8.86 2.25 13.44
CA ARG A 123 -10.06 2.12 14.29
C ARG A 123 -10.04 0.87 15.17
N THR A 124 -9.57 -0.24 14.62
CA THR A 124 -9.47 -1.49 15.39
C THR A 124 -8.44 -1.38 16.50
N ASN A 125 -7.25 -0.88 16.20
CA ASN A 125 -6.18 -0.82 17.19
C ASN A 125 -6.43 0.27 18.24
N ARG A 126 -7.08 1.39 17.88
CA ARG A 126 -7.57 2.38 18.86
C ARG A 126 -8.56 1.82 19.85
N LYS A 127 -9.54 1.01 19.41
CA LYS A 127 -10.48 0.33 20.30
C LYS A 127 -9.81 -0.59 21.29
N MET A 128 -8.64 -1.13 20.96
CA MET A 128 -7.81 -1.94 21.83
C MET A 128 -6.88 -1.14 22.75
N GLY A 129 -6.97 0.19 22.71
CA GLY A 129 -6.11 1.10 23.50
C GLY A 129 -4.68 1.19 22.96
N LEU A 130 -4.41 0.70 21.76
CA LEU A 130 -3.11 0.78 21.14
C LEU A 130 -2.94 2.15 20.46
N VAL A 131 -1.83 2.79 20.72
CA VAL A 131 -1.46 4.09 20.14
C VAL A 131 -0.03 4.04 19.63
N CYS A 132 0.26 4.87 18.66
CA CYS A 132 1.59 4.90 18.05
C CYS A 132 2.73 5.36 18.97
N ASN A 133 2.44 5.94 20.12
CA ASN A 133 3.44 6.62 20.96
C ASN A 133 4.22 5.72 21.93
N ALA A 134 3.93 4.42 21.95
CA ALA A 134 4.53 3.51 22.93
C ALA A 134 5.77 2.79 22.37
N GLY A 135 6.88 3.53 22.22
CA GLY A 135 8.20 2.89 22.08
C GLY A 135 8.74 2.66 20.67
N PHE A 136 8.16 3.29 19.64
CA PHE A 136 8.72 3.29 18.29
C PHE A 136 8.69 4.69 17.66
N THR A 137 9.49 4.88 16.64
CA THR A 137 9.56 6.16 15.92
C THR A 137 8.35 6.33 15.02
N PRO A 138 7.54 7.41 15.14
CA PRO A 138 6.44 7.66 14.22
C PRO A 138 6.89 7.61 12.75
N PRO A 139 6.04 7.10 11.84
CA PRO A 139 6.34 7.18 10.42
C PRO A 139 6.40 8.65 9.99
N LYS A 140 7.13 8.94 8.93
CA LYS A 140 7.24 10.30 8.39
C LYS A 140 5.98 10.72 7.62
N ALA A 141 5.25 9.76 7.08
CA ALA A 141 4.02 9.99 6.34
C ALA A 141 3.19 8.70 6.18
N ILE A 142 1.89 8.89 5.98
CA ILE A 142 0.94 7.85 5.63
C ILE A 142 0.41 8.13 4.22
N LEU A 143 0.54 7.19 3.31
CA LEU A 143 0.06 7.29 1.94
C LEU A 143 -1.16 6.40 1.75
N CYS A 144 -2.32 7.02 1.54
CA CYS A 144 -3.58 6.36 1.31
C CYS A 144 -3.97 6.43 -0.17
N THR A 145 -4.51 5.34 -0.71
CA THR A 145 -4.92 5.22 -2.11
C THR A 145 -6.18 4.36 -2.27
N ALA A 146 -6.69 4.26 -3.50
CA ALA A 146 -7.82 3.42 -3.88
C ALA A 146 -9.16 3.72 -3.19
N GLY A 147 -9.35 4.93 -2.70
CA GLY A 147 -10.61 5.41 -2.15
C GLY A 147 -10.47 6.78 -1.52
N PRO A 148 -11.52 7.60 -1.54
CA PRO A 148 -11.50 8.89 -0.87
C PRO A 148 -11.48 8.71 0.65
N LEU A 149 -10.95 9.69 1.34
CA LEU A 149 -11.08 9.88 2.79
C LEU A 149 -11.70 11.25 3.03
N THR A 150 -12.59 11.34 4.01
CA THR A 150 -13.05 12.63 4.53
C THR A 150 -11.93 13.31 5.32
N ASP A 151 -12.06 14.59 5.59
CA ASP A 151 -11.05 15.31 6.37
C ASP A 151 -10.98 14.81 7.81
N ASP A 152 -12.11 14.41 8.40
CA ASP A 152 -12.16 13.77 9.72
C ASP A 152 -11.43 12.43 9.73
N GLU A 153 -11.59 11.61 8.69
CA GLU A 153 -10.89 10.33 8.57
C GLU A 153 -9.38 10.50 8.36
N LYS A 154 -8.96 11.52 7.60
CA LYS A 154 -7.54 11.87 7.49
C LYS A 154 -6.98 12.30 8.83
N GLN A 155 -7.74 13.12 9.57
CA GLN A 155 -7.33 13.56 10.89
C GLN A 155 -7.25 12.37 11.86
N GLU A 156 -8.23 11.47 11.83
CA GLU A 156 -8.23 10.24 12.63
C GLU A 156 -6.98 9.39 12.38
N ILE A 157 -6.57 9.24 11.13
CA ILE A 157 -5.36 8.50 10.76
C ILE A 157 -4.11 9.26 11.21
N SER A 158 -4.06 10.58 10.96
CA SER A 158 -2.95 11.44 11.34
C SER A 158 -2.69 11.41 12.84
N ASP A 159 -3.73 11.52 13.64
CA ASP A 159 -3.65 11.49 15.11
C ASP A 159 -3.19 10.13 15.65
N PHE A 160 -3.56 9.04 14.97
CA PHE A 160 -3.13 7.72 15.37
C PHE A 160 -1.64 7.50 15.14
N PHE A 161 -1.11 7.94 14.00
CA PHE A 161 0.28 7.72 13.62
C PHE A 161 1.21 8.87 14.01
N ASP A 162 0.68 9.99 14.48
CA ASP A 162 1.42 11.25 14.66
C ASP A 162 2.21 11.63 13.39
N ALA A 163 1.53 11.55 12.23
CA ALA A 163 2.15 11.72 10.92
C ALA A 163 1.17 12.29 9.88
N PRO A 164 1.66 13.07 8.90
CA PRO A 164 0.81 13.60 7.84
C PRO A 164 0.26 12.50 6.93
N VAL A 165 -1.01 12.66 6.51
CA VAL A 165 -1.69 11.78 5.57
C VAL A 165 -1.63 12.37 4.17
N MET A 166 -1.10 11.59 3.23
CA MET A 166 -1.08 11.88 1.80
C MET A 166 -2.13 11.05 1.09
N MET A 167 -2.76 11.63 0.07
CA MET A 167 -3.61 10.89 -0.85
C MET A 167 -2.89 10.72 -2.17
N GLU A 168 -2.78 9.48 -2.64
CA GLU A 168 -2.29 9.17 -3.98
C GLU A 168 -3.46 8.73 -4.85
N TYR A 169 -3.69 9.48 -5.91
CA TYR A 169 -4.62 9.07 -6.96
C TYR A 169 -3.87 8.23 -7.98
N GLY A 170 -4.42 7.08 -8.30
CA GLY A 170 -3.93 6.23 -9.35
C GLY A 170 -5.05 5.38 -9.89
N SER A 171 -5.10 5.20 -11.19
CA SER A 171 -6.00 4.29 -11.85
C SER A 171 -5.24 3.38 -12.80
N VAL A 172 -5.90 2.31 -13.25
CA VAL A 172 -5.32 1.37 -14.22
C VAL A 172 -5.26 2.02 -15.61
N GLU A 173 -6.07 3.06 -15.82
CA GLU A 173 -6.24 3.78 -17.09
C GLU A 173 -5.24 4.94 -17.27
N CYS A 174 -4.51 5.32 -16.20
CA CYS A 174 -3.57 6.45 -16.18
C CYS A 174 -2.11 5.99 -16.19
#